data_de80914f794d616011a9960476748bf3
#
_entry.id   de80914f794d616011a9960476748bf3
#
_cell.length_a   1.000
_cell.length_b   1.000
_cell.length_c   1.000
_cell.angle_alpha   90.00
_cell.angle_beta   90.00
_cell.angle_gamma   90.00
#
_symmetry.space_group_name_H-M   'P 1'
#
loop_
_entity.id
_entity.type
_entity.pdbx_description
1 polymer ?
#
loop_
_entity_poly.entity_id
_entity_poly.type
_entity_poly.pdbx_seq_one_letter_code
_entity_poly.pdbx_strand_id
1 'polypeptide(L)'
;SSAASDVYKRQVIFKAYTYGTGDAIVTGGRYDNLVEQFGKKTPAVGFALLLDQLMEALRSQEIPIEAQEKDYLILYRSANRKKALEMAKSYRTDNQPARLLRKDAQTPLSEYIAYGKRNEVSKLLYIDDTGEISEFDLSEM
;
A
#
# COMPACT_ATOMS: atom_id res chain seq x y z
N SER A 1 7.19 32.45 31.95
CA SER A 1 6.13 31.45 32.16
C SER A 1 4.96 31.48 31.18
N SER A 2 4.83 32.51 30.34
CA SER A 2 3.68 32.59 29.41
C SER A 2 3.98 32.08 27.97
N ALA A 3 5.23 31.94 27.57
CA ALA A 3 5.61 31.48 26.24
C ALA A 3 5.32 30.00 25.99
N ALA A 4 5.39 29.13 27.02
CA ALA A 4 5.08 27.71 26.89
C ALA A 4 3.57 27.42 26.72
N SER A 5 2.72 28.30 27.20
CA SER A 5 1.25 28.18 27.12
C SER A 5 0.70 28.55 25.75
N ASP A 6 1.37 29.41 24.98
CA ASP A 6 0.90 29.86 23.66
C ASP A 6 1.24 28.89 22.53
N VAL A 7 2.24 28.01 22.72
CA VAL A 7 2.61 26.98 21.75
C VAL A 7 1.53 25.89 21.67
N TYR A 8 0.84 25.61 22.76
CA TYR A 8 -0.21 24.57 22.83
C TYR A 8 -1.56 24.99 22.23
N LYS A 9 -1.80 26.27 22.03
CA LYS A 9 -3.13 26.79 21.62
C LYS A 9 -3.44 26.74 20.12
N ARG A 10 -2.52 26.25 19.29
CA ARG A 10 -2.68 26.24 17.82
C ARG A 10 -2.58 24.85 17.17
N GLN A 11 -2.69 23.80 17.96
CA GLN A 11 -2.71 22.43 17.43
C GLN A 11 -4.13 21.90 17.42
N VAL A 12 -4.60 21.51 16.25
CA VAL A 12 -5.83 20.76 16.09
C VAL A 12 -5.47 19.28 16.20
N ILE A 13 -6.04 18.60 17.19
CA ILE A 13 -5.91 17.15 17.35
C ILE A 13 -7.24 16.53 16.96
N PHE A 14 -7.21 15.46 16.17
CA PHE A 14 -8.39 14.69 15.83
C PHE A 14 -8.17 13.20 16.15
N LYS A 15 -9.25 12.54 16.49
CA LYS A 15 -9.30 11.11 16.74
C LYS A 15 -10.52 10.52 16.06
N ALA A 16 -10.38 9.33 15.50
CA ALA A 16 -11.49 8.57 14.96
C ALA A 16 -11.73 7.33 15.83
N TYR A 17 -12.98 7.04 16.08
CA TYR A 17 -13.44 5.92 16.87
C TYR A 17 -14.39 5.05 16.06
N THR A 18 -14.50 3.80 16.44
CA THR A 18 -15.49 2.86 15.89
C THR A 18 -16.14 2.07 17.00
N TYR A 19 -17.18 1.34 16.68
CA TYR A 19 -17.82 0.45 17.62
C TYR A 19 -16.91 -0.73 17.97
N GLY A 20 -17.00 -1.20 19.22
CA GLY A 20 -16.31 -2.40 19.68
C GLY A 20 -14.91 -2.17 20.24
N THR A 21 -14.43 -0.91 20.26
CA THR A 21 -13.20 -0.53 20.97
C THR A 21 -13.46 0.65 21.88
N GLY A 22 -12.80 0.67 23.06
CA GLY A 22 -12.84 1.83 23.96
C GLY A 22 -11.91 2.95 23.52
N ASP A 23 -10.97 2.67 22.61
CA ASP A 23 -9.91 3.56 22.18
C ASP A 23 -10.06 4.01 20.73
N ALA A 24 -9.36 5.10 20.40
CA ALA A 24 -9.33 5.60 19.03
C ALA A 24 -8.57 4.65 18.10
N ILE A 25 -9.11 4.42 16.90
CA ILE A 25 -8.43 3.66 15.84
C ILE A 25 -7.51 4.54 15.00
N VAL A 26 -7.77 5.85 14.96
CA VAL A 26 -6.93 6.83 14.31
C VAL A 26 -6.68 7.98 15.26
N THR A 27 -5.46 8.46 15.32
CA THR A 27 -5.08 9.70 16.00
C THR A 27 -4.24 10.56 15.08
N GLY A 28 -4.50 11.85 15.07
CA GLY A 28 -3.76 12.77 14.21
C GLY A 28 -3.82 14.20 14.70
N GLY A 29 -3.10 15.06 14.02
CA GLY A 29 -3.05 16.47 14.34
C GLY A 29 -2.56 17.33 13.19
N ARG A 30 -2.88 18.61 13.31
CA ARG A 30 -2.31 19.67 12.47
C ARG A 30 -1.22 20.39 13.28
N TYR A 31 -0.06 20.53 12.66
CA TYR A 31 1.12 21.15 13.25
C TYR A 31 1.53 22.33 12.37
N ASP A 32 1.34 23.54 12.87
CA ASP A 32 1.63 24.74 12.09
C ASP A 32 3.11 25.17 12.17
N ASN A 33 3.82 24.75 13.22
CA ASN A 33 5.19 25.17 13.50
C ASN A 33 6.23 24.03 13.51
N LEU A 34 5.83 22.77 13.30
CA LEU A 34 6.76 21.66 13.40
C LEU A 34 7.87 21.74 12.35
N VAL A 35 7.54 22.13 11.13
CA VAL A 35 8.48 22.20 10.01
C VAL A 35 9.35 23.47 10.06
N GLU A 36 8.97 24.48 10.88
CA GLU A 36 9.73 25.72 11.05
C GLU A 36 11.14 25.46 11.62
N GLN A 37 11.30 24.40 12.40
CA GLN A 37 12.62 23.96 12.93
C GLN A 37 13.59 23.55 11.81
N PHE A 38 13.07 23.22 10.63
CA PHE A 38 13.84 22.87 9.44
C PHE A 38 13.99 24.04 8.44
N GLY A 39 13.72 25.26 8.89
CA GLY A 39 13.98 26.49 8.14
C GLY A 39 12.84 27.00 7.26
N LYS A 40 11.68 26.35 7.25
CA LYS A 40 10.52 26.80 6.46
C LYS A 40 9.23 26.71 7.27
N LYS A 41 8.54 27.84 7.43
CA LYS A 41 7.22 27.86 8.06
C LYS A 41 6.17 27.24 7.14
N THR A 42 5.79 26.01 7.39
CA THR A 42 4.83 25.27 6.57
C THR A 42 3.90 24.49 7.48
N PRO A 43 2.57 24.67 7.38
CA PRO A 43 1.62 23.84 8.09
C PRO A 43 1.75 22.39 7.65
N ALA A 44 1.70 21.48 8.60
CA ALA A 44 1.72 20.02 8.35
C ALA A 44 0.52 19.36 9.04
N VAL A 45 -0.03 18.36 8.41
CA VAL A 45 -1.05 17.48 9.00
C VAL A 45 -0.58 16.05 8.87
N GLY A 46 -0.79 15.27 9.91
CA GLY A 46 -0.46 13.85 9.91
C GLY A 46 -1.40 13.06 10.79
N PHE A 47 -1.47 11.77 10.54
CA PHE A 47 -2.22 10.85 11.40
C PHE A 47 -1.53 9.49 11.45
N ALA A 48 -1.84 8.75 12.50
CA ALA A 48 -1.44 7.36 12.68
C ALA A 48 -2.69 6.48 12.80
N LEU A 49 -2.68 5.37 12.08
CA LEU A 49 -3.65 4.31 12.23
C LEU A 49 -3.12 3.32 13.28
N LEU A 50 -3.90 3.08 14.32
CA LEU A 50 -3.57 2.13 15.39
C LEU A 50 -4.07 0.73 14.98
N LEU A 51 -3.18 -0.05 14.39
CA LEU A 51 -3.54 -1.33 13.78
C LEU A 51 -4.13 -2.31 14.78
N ASP A 52 -3.59 -2.38 15.99
CA ASP A 52 -4.09 -3.27 17.03
C ASP A 52 -5.54 -2.94 17.40
N GLN A 53 -5.87 -1.64 17.50
CA GLN A 53 -7.22 -1.17 17.78
C GLN A 53 -8.17 -1.46 16.60
N LEU A 54 -7.69 -1.30 15.37
CA LEU A 54 -8.46 -1.65 14.19
C LEU A 54 -8.75 -3.16 14.15
N MET A 55 -7.76 -4.00 14.42
CA MET A 55 -7.93 -5.46 14.44
C MET A 55 -8.92 -5.89 15.53
N GLU A 56 -8.86 -5.27 16.70
CA GLU A 56 -9.81 -5.53 17.79
C GLU A 56 -11.23 -5.10 17.40
N ALA A 57 -11.38 -3.95 16.74
CA ALA A 57 -12.67 -3.49 16.24
C ALA A 57 -13.28 -4.46 15.22
N LEU A 58 -12.49 -4.93 14.25
CA LEU A 58 -12.93 -5.91 13.25
C LEU A 58 -13.38 -7.22 13.91
N ARG A 59 -12.61 -7.70 14.88
CA ARG A 59 -12.93 -8.91 15.63
C ARG A 59 -14.19 -8.76 16.48
N SER A 60 -14.32 -7.63 17.19
CA SER A 60 -15.51 -7.32 18.03
C SER A 60 -16.80 -7.17 17.23
N GLN A 61 -16.70 -6.68 16.00
CA GLN A 61 -17.83 -6.52 15.09
C GLN A 61 -18.08 -7.76 14.21
N GLU A 62 -17.31 -8.83 14.42
CA GLU A 62 -17.40 -10.08 13.64
C GLU A 62 -17.26 -9.84 12.11
N ILE A 63 -16.50 -8.79 11.73
CA ILE A 63 -16.23 -8.52 10.32
C ILE A 63 -15.18 -9.50 9.83
N PRO A 64 -15.52 -10.39 8.89
CA PRO A 64 -14.57 -11.37 8.38
C PRO A 64 -13.45 -10.64 7.60
N ILE A 65 -12.21 -10.97 7.93
CA ILE A 65 -11.07 -10.61 7.09
C ILE A 65 -10.95 -11.73 6.06
N GLU A 66 -11.43 -11.48 4.86
CA GLU A 66 -11.27 -12.43 3.77
C GLU A 66 -9.78 -12.62 3.49
N ALA A 67 -9.37 -13.89 3.36
CA ALA A 67 -8.03 -14.19 2.90
C ALA A 67 -7.88 -13.60 1.49
N GLN A 68 -6.94 -12.67 1.34
CA GLN A 68 -6.70 -12.03 0.05
C GLN A 68 -6.23 -13.10 -0.94
N GLU A 69 -6.82 -13.11 -2.14
CA GLU A 69 -6.30 -13.95 -3.22
C GLU A 69 -4.83 -13.62 -3.49
N LYS A 70 -4.04 -14.64 -3.80
CA LYS A 70 -2.62 -14.44 -4.09
C LYS A 70 -2.46 -13.50 -5.27
N ASP A 71 -1.50 -12.61 -5.17
CA ASP A 71 -1.24 -11.58 -6.17
C ASP A 71 -0.86 -12.17 -7.54
N TYR A 72 -1.24 -11.49 -8.61
CA TYR A 72 -0.61 -11.62 -9.91
C TYR A 72 0.58 -10.66 -10.01
N LEU A 73 1.65 -11.11 -10.62
CA LEU A 73 2.82 -10.29 -10.93
C LEU A 73 2.86 -9.99 -12.42
N ILE A 74 2.66 -8.73 -12.79
CA ILE A 74 2.78 -8.26 -14.16
C ILE A 74 4.21 -7.73 -14.34
N LEU A 75 5.03 -8.52 -15.01
CA LEU A 75 6.39 -8.18 -15.37
C LEU A 75 6.39 -7.57 -16.77
N TYR A 76 6.97 -6.38 -16.93
CA TYR A 76 6.91 -5.68 -18.22
C TYR A 76 8.23 -5.02 -18.59
N ARG A 77 8.50 -4.94 -19.89
CA ARG A 77 9.56 -4.14 -20.46
C ARG A 77 9.13 -2.68 -20.58
N SER A 78 10.06 -1.75 -20.47
CA SER A 78 9.79 -0.30 -20.39
C SER A 78 8.89 0.22 -21.53
N ALA A 79 9.02 -0.33 -22.75
CA ALA A 79 8.18 0.03 -23.88
C ALA A 79 6.68 -0.27 -23.67
N ASN A 80 6.35 -1.26 -22.83
CA ASN A 80 4.98 -1.73 -22.61
C ASN A 80 4.38 -1.32 -21.26
N ARG A 81 4.92 -0.26 -20.64
CA ARG A 81 4.41 0.23 -19.35
C ARG A 81 2.92 0.55 -19.38
N LYS A 82 2.42 1.19 -20.44
CA LYS A 82 1.01 1.56 -20.58
C LYS A 82 0.13 0.31 -20.57
N LYS A 83 0.48 -0.69 -21.38
CA LYS A 83 -0.23 -1.98 -21.44
C LYS A 83 -0.25 -2.69 -20.08
N ALA A 84 0.88 -2.70 -19.38
CA ALA A 84 0.98 -3.30 -18.05
C ALA A 84 0.07 -2.60 -17.02
N LEU A 85 -0.01 -1.27 -17.05
CA LEU A 85 -0.89 -0.48 -16.18
C LEU A 85 -2.38 -0.76 -16.47
N GLU A 86 -2.76 -0.85 -17.74
CA GLU A 86 -4.13 -1.18 -18.16
C GLU A 86 -4.52 -2.59 -17.70
N MET A 87 -3.63 -3.57 -17.87
CA MET A 87 -3.84 -4.94 -17.35
C MET A 87 -4.00 -4.97 -15.83
N ALA A 88 -3.12 -4.29 -15.11
CA ALA A 88 -3.21 -4.24 -13.64
C ALA A 88 -4.53 -3.60 -13.17
N LYS A 89 -4.97 -2.55 -13.87
CA LYS A 89 -6.25 -1.91 -13.58
C LYS A 89 -7.42 -2.85 -13.81
N SER A 90 -7.42 -3.61 -14.92
CA SER A 90 -8.47 -4.59 -15.22
C SER A 90 -8.56 -5.66 -14.11
N TYR A 91 -7.43 -6.30 -13.76
CA TYR A 91 -7.42 -7.31 -12.70
C TYR A 91 -7.91 -6.76 -11.35
N ARG A 92 -7.47 -5.56 -10.96
CA ARG A 92 -7.91 -4.92 -9.72
C ARG A 92 -9.40 -4.58 -9.71
N THR A 93 -9.97 -4.26 -10.87
CA THR A 93 -11.43 -4.04 -11.01
C THR A 93 -12.20 -5.33 -10.75
N ASP A 94 -11.63 -6.48 -11.11
CA ASP A 94 -12.18 -7.81 -10.89
C ASP A 94 -11.79 -8.40 -9.51
N ASN A 95 -11.38 -7.56 -8.57
CA ASN A 95 -10.90 -7.93 -7.22
C ASN A 95 -9.66 -8.85 -7.21
N GLN A 96 -8.97 -9.00 -8.34
CA GLN A 96 -7.73 -9.74 -8.40
C GLN A 96 -6.54 -8.82 -8.10
N PRO A 97 -5.82 -8.99 -6.97
CA PRO A 97 -4.64 -8.20 -6.67
C PRO A 97 -3.56 -8.37 -7.75
N ALA A 98 -2.98 -7.27 -8.21
CA ALA A 98 -1.95 -7.30 -9.23
C ALA A 98 -0.82 -6.33 -8.91
N ARG A 99 0.40 -6.84 -8.90
CA ARG A 99 1.64 -6.06 -8.74
C ARG A 99 2.28 -5.81 -10.09
N LEU A 100 2.92 -4.66 -10.22
CA LEU A 100 3.68 -4.29 -11.41
C LEU A 100 5.16 -4.29 -11.08
N LEU A 101 5.96 -4.94 -11.93
CA LEU A 101 7.41 -4.94 -11.81
C LEU A 101 8.04 -4.74 -13.20
N ARG A 102 8.96 -3.79 -13.29
CA ARG A 102 9.71 -3.57 -14.52
C ARG A 102 10.84 -4.58 -14.63
N LYS A 103 10.88 -5.32 -15.74
CA LYS A 103 11.97 -6.23 -16.03
C LYS A 103 13.22 -5.46 -16.47
N ASP A 104 14.32 -5.71 -15.81
CA ASP A 104 15.64 -5.30 -16.25
C ASP A 104 16.07 -6.11 -17.49
N ALA A 105 16.86 -5.48 -18.38
CA ALA A 105 17.37 -6.14 -19.56
C ALA A 105 18.37 -7.26 -19.23
N GLN A 106 19.15 -7.10 -18.18
CA GLN A 106 20.24 -8.01 -17.81
C GLN A 106 19.79 -9.18 -16.95
N THR A 107 18.69 -9.01 -16.21
CA THR A 107 18.20 -10.03 -15.28
C THR A 107 17.37 -11.08 -16.03
N PRO A 108 17.70 -12.37 -15.95
CA PRO A 108 16.95 -13.41 -16.64
C PRO A 108 15.54 -13.58 -16.04
N LEU A 109 14.60 -14.05 -16.86
CA LEU A 109 13.21 -14.28 -16.45
C LEU A 109 13.09 -15.27 -15.30
N SER A 110 13.98 -16.25 -15.22
CA SER A 110 14.03 -17.26 -14.15
C SER A 110 14.18 -16.66 -12.75
N GLU A 111 14.90 -15.54 -12.61
CA GLU A 111 15.03 -14.85 -11.33
C GLU A 111 13.71 -14.19 -10.89
N TYR A 112 12.94 -13.65 -11.85
CA TYR A 112 11.62 -13.10 -11.56
C TYR A 112 10.60 -14.18 -11.23
N ILE A 113 10.70 -15.35 -11.84
CA ILE A 113 9.90 -16.52 -11.47
C ILE A 113 10.23 -16.95 -10.05
N ALA A 114 11.53 -17.05 -9.71
CA ALA A 114 11.97 -17.38 -8.36
C ALA A 114 11.53 -16.32 -7.34
N TYR A 115 11.57 -15.05 -7.70
CA TYR A 115 11.04 -13.95 -6.90
C TYR A 115 9.54 -14.10 -6.65
N GLY A 116 8.76 -14.40 -7.71
CA GLY A 116 7.32 -14.62 -7.59
C GLY A 116 6.98 -15.75 -6.63
N LYS A 117 7.68 -16.87 -6.73
CA LYS A 117 7.50 -18.02 -5.81
C LYS A 117 7.79 -17.64 -4.35
N ARG A 118 8.89 -16.95 -4.07
CA ARG A 118 9.25 -16.52 -2.72
C ARG A 118 8.25 -15.52 -2.12
N ASN A 119 7.55 -14.77 -2.96
CA ASN A 119 6.58 -13.74 -2.54
C ASN A 119 5.12 -14.18 -2.69
N GLU A 120 4.89 -15.49 -2.78
CA GLU A 120 3.55 -16.12 -2.84
C GLU A 120 2.66 -15.57 -3.97
N VAL A 121 3.30 -15.18 -5.09
CA VAL A 121 2.59 -14.81 -6.31
C VAL A 121 1.99 -16.07 -6.93
N SER A 122 0.71 -16.03 -7.29
CA SER A 122 0.05 -17.16 -7.93
C SER A 122 0.32 -17.26 -9.41
N LYS A 123 0.41 -16.12 -10.11
CA LYS A 123 0.63 -16.07 -11.56
C LYS A 123 1.57 -14.93 -11.91
N LEU A 124 2.55 -15.21 -12.80
CA LEU A 124 3.40 -14.21 -13.41
C LEU A 124 3.00 -14.01 -14.86
N LEU A 125 2.72 -12.77 -15.24
CA LEU A 125 2.37 -12.33 -16.58
C LEU A 125 3.52 -11.50 -17.12
N TYR A 126 4.23 -11.98 -18.12
CA TYR A 126 5.34 -11.26 -18.72
C TYR A 126 4.96 -10.62 -20.06
N ILE A 127 5.11 -9.32 -20.14
CA ILE A 127 4.93 -8.53 -21.39
C ILE A 127 6.31 -8.22 -21.92
N ASP A 128 6.66 -8.83 -23.03
CA ASP A 128 7.95 -8.66 -23.71
C ASP A 128 8.06 -7.32 -24.46
N ASP A 129 9.16 -7.12 -25.19
CA ASP A 129 9.40 -5.89 -25.94
C ASP A 129 8.44 -5.73 -27.15
N THR A 130 7.89 -6.83 -27.68
CA THR A 130 6.91 -6.82 -28.76
C THR A 130 5.48 -6.59 -28.28
N GLY A 131 5.27 -6.70 -26.96
CA GLY A 131 3.96 -6.63 -26.33
C GLY A 131 3.25 -7.98 -26.25
N GLU A 132 3.92 -9.08 -26.58
CA GLU A 132 3.40 -10.43 -26.38
C GLU A 132 3.37 -10.76 -24.88
N ILE A 133 2.35 -11.50 -24.46
CA ILE A 133 2.14 -11.86 -23.05
C ILE A 133 2.38 -13.34 -22.88
N SER A 134 3.31 -13.68 -22.00
CA SER A 134 3.55 -15.04 -21.56
C SER A 134 3.05 -15.20 -20.12
N GLU A 135 2.32 -16.27 -19.83
CA GLU A 135 1.78 -16.56 -18.50
C GLU A 135 2.51 -17.75 -17.87
N PHE A 136 2.81 -17.61 -16.57
CA PHE A 136 3.44 -18.65 -15.75
C PHE A 136 2.60 -18.83 -14.49
N ASP A 137 2.00 -20.01 -14.35
CA ASP A 137 1.33 -20.40 -13.10
C ASP A 137 2.39 -20.79 -12.07
N LEU A 138 2.40 -20.11 -10.93
CA LEU A 138 3.35 -20.34 -9.84
C LEU A 138 2.71 -21.05 -8.64
N SER A 139 1.41 -21.30 -8.70
CA SER A 139 0.65 -21.91 -7.59
C SER A 139 0.92 -23.42 -7.46
N GLU A 140 1.24 -24.07 -8.57
CA GLU A 140 1.45 -25.53 -8.64
C GLU A 140 2.93 -25.95 -8.78
N MET A 141 3.84 -24.98 -8.75
CA MET A 141 5.26 -25.26 -8.97
C MET A 141 6.04 -25.24 -7.64
#